data_c4702bbd30f5518194201edfec2f323c
#
_entry.id   c4702bbd30f5518194201edfec2f323c
#
_cell.length_a   1.000
_cell.length_b   1.000
_cell.length_c   1.000
_cell.angle_alpha   90.00
_cell.angle_beta   90.00
_cell.angle_gamma   90.00
#
_symmetry.space_group_name_H-M   'P 1'
#
loop_
_entity.id
_entity.type
_entity.pdbx_description
1 polymer ?
#
loop_
_entity_poly.entity_id
_entity_poly.type
_entity_poly.pdbx_seq_one_letter_code
_entity_poly.pdbx_strand_id
1 'polypeptide(L)'
;PAADPPYLDFLASEGYRPEVDEDGDVRFRHEGRNLFLVPYPQDPCYFCVTLPGVVECEGPEEEARALQVANAVNRLMKSVKCVLVDGVVWISVEQFLERPESYRAVFARCVDVVGAAAWQVRERLRASGD
;
A
#
# COMPACT_ATOMS: atom_id res chain seq x y z
N PRO A 1 -9.03 26.92 -4.66
CA PRO A 1 -9.32 25.51 -4.48
C PRO A 1 -8.12 24.64 -4.79
N ALA A 2 -7.99 23.55 -4.07
CA ALA A 2 -6.94 22.61 -4.33
C ALA A 2 -7.17 22.00 -5.72
N ALA A 3 -6.08 21.80 -6.46
CA ALA A 3 -6.16 21.08 -7.73
C ALA A 3 -6.58 19.64 -7.46
N ASP A 4 -7.29 19.03 -8.39
CA ASP A 4 -7.64 17.62 -8.29
C ASP A 4 -6.35 16.79 -8.23
N PRO A 5 -6.34 15.73 -7.42
CA PRO A 5 -5.19 14.83 -7.38
C PRO A 5 -4.86 14.28 -8.76
N PRO A 6 -3.57 14.10 -9.07
CA PRO A 6 -3.13 13.74 -10.42
C PRO A 6 -3.54 12.35 -10.87
N TYR A 7 -4.06 11.52 -9.96
CA TYR A 7 -4.32 10.11 -10.24
C TYR A 7 -5.74 9.79 -10.70
N LEU A 8 -6.68 10.74 -10.55
CA LEU A 8 -8.10 10.46 -10.78
C LEU A 8 -8.40 9.98 -12.20
N ASP A 9 -7.95 10.72 -13.19
CA ASP A 9 -8.23 10.39 -14.60
C ASP A 9 -7.61 9.06 -15.00
N PHE A 10 -6.38 8.81 -14.55
CA PHE A 10 -5.71 7.57 -14.85
C PHE A 10 -6.43 6.37 -14.23
N LEU A 11 -6.79 6.46 -12.94
CA LEU A 11 -7.49 5.38 -12.27
C LEU A 11 -8.83 5.10 -12.93
N ALA A 12 -9.57 6.16 -13.29
CA ALA A 12 -10.84 6.01 -14.00
C ALA A 12 -10.63 5.30 -15.35
N SER A 13 -9.58 5.66 -16.07
CA SER A 13 -9.26 5.03 -17.36
C SER A 13 -8.90 3.56 -17.23
N GLU A 14 -8.39 3.17 -16.05
CA GLU A 14 -8.03 1.77 -15.77
C GLU A 14 -9.21 0.97 -15.19
N GLY A 15 -10.39 1.57 -15.11
CA GLY A 15 -11.60 0.89 -14.66
C GLY A 15 -11.91 1.00 -13.19
N TYR A 16 -11.17 1.80 -12.46
CA TYR A 16 -11.42 2.02 -11.04
C TYR A 16 -12.40 3.18 -10.83
N ARG A 17 -12.93 3.29 -9.62
CA ARG A 17 -13.81 4.39 -9.19
C ARG A 17 -13.11 5.10 -8.03
N PRO A 18 -12.14 5.97 -8.32
CA PRO A 18 -11.37 6.62 -7.27
C PRO A 18 -12.17 7.66 -6.52
N GLU A 19 -11.88 7.79 -5.22
CA GLU A 19 -12.46 8.82 -4.37
C GLU A 19 -11.35 9.52 -3.61
N VAL A 20 -11.44 10.82 -3.47
CA VAL A 20 -10.50 11.61 -2.69
C VAL A 20 -11.03 11.69 -1.27
N ASP A 21 -10.20 11.32 -0.28
CA ASP A 21 -10.60 11.37 1.11
C ASP A 21 -10.31 12.75 1.74
N GLU A 22 -10.57 12.86 3.04
CA GLU A 22 -10.39 14.12 3.78
C GLU A 22 -8.94 14.60 3.80
N ASP A 23 -8.01 13.67 3.72
CA ASP A 23 -6.57 13.98 3.76
C ASP A 23 -6.00 14.29 2.38
N GLY A 24 -6.81 14.18 1.34
CA GLY A 24 -6.37 14.40 -0.04
C GLY A 24 -5.78 13.15 -0.68
N ASP A 25 -5.86 12.01 -0.02
CA ASP A 25 -5.40 10.74 -0.58
C ASP A 25 -6.46 10.17 -1.52
N VAL A 26 -6.02 9.43 -2.52
CA VAL A 26 -6.93 8.86 -3.52
C VAL A 26 -7.15 7.39 -3.21
N ARG A 27 -8.36 7.07 -2.79
CA ARG A 27 -8.77 5.71 -2.48
C ARG A 27 -9.33 5.03 -3.73
N PHE A 28 -8.93 3.79 -3.94
CA PHE A 28 -9.53 2.96 -4.98
C PHE A 28 -9.63 1.52 -4.48
N ARG A 29 -10.57 0.78 -5.04
CA ARG A 29 -10.81 -0.59 -4.62
C ARG A 29 -10.20 -1.56 -5.63
N HIS A 30 -9.39 -2.50 -5.13
CA HIS A 30 -8.76 -3.51 -5.96
C HIS A 30 -8.87 -4.87 -5.27
N GLU A 31 -9.51 -5.82 -5.94
CA GLU A 31 -9.68 -7.18 -5.42
C GLU A 31 -10.23 -7.22 -3.99
N GLY A 32 -11.25 -6.39 -3.73
CA GLY A 32 -11.91 -6.35 -2.44
C GLY A 32 -11.21 -5.56 -1.35
N ARG A 33 -10.09 -4.91 -1.67
CA ARG A 33 -9.33 -4.12 -0.70
C ARG A 33 -9.31 -2.65 -1.11
N ASN A 34 -9.26 -1.78 -0.12
CA ASN A 34 -9.11 -0.35 -0.35
C ASN A 34 -7.64 0.01 -0.33
N LEU A 35 -7.13 0.44 -1.48
CA LEU A 35 -5.76 0.94 -1.61
C LEU A 35 -5.79 2.45 -1.74
N PHE A 36 -4.67 3.08 -1.42
CA PHE A 36 -4.55 4.53 -1.45
C PHE A 36 -3.32 4.94 -2.25
N LEU A 37 -3.49 5.91 -3.15
CA LEU A 37 -2.39 6.65 -3.73
C LEU A 37 -2.27 7.94 -2.94
N VAL A 38 -1.10 8.15 -2.35
CA VAL A 38 -0.86 9.31 -1.49
C VAL A 38 -0.10 10.36 -2.28
N PRO A 39 -0.71 11.50 -2.62
CA PRO A 39 -0.01 12.55 -3.35
C PRO A 39 1.00 13.28 -2.48
N TYR A 40 2.14 13.59 -3.06
CA TYR A 40 3.17 14.41 -2.41
C TYR A 40 3.47 15.59 -3.33
N PRO A 41 2.71 16.69 -3.21
CA PRO A 41 2.87 17.83 -4.14
C PRO A 41 4.26 18.43 -4.18
N GLN A 42 5.01 18.31 -3.07
CA GLN A 42 6.37 18.85 -3.00
C GLN A 42 7.43 17.87 -3.47
N ASP A 43 7.02 16.64 -3.78
CA ASP A 43 7.91 15.62 -4.31
C ASP A 43 7.13 14.78 -5.34
N PRO A 44 6.81 15.37 -6.50
CA PRO A 44 5.94 14.71 -7.48
C PRO A 44 6.55 13.49 -8.16
N CYS A 45 7.84 13.28 -8.00
CA CYS A 45 8.53 12.09 -8.50
C CYS A 45 8.61 10.96 -7.47
N TYR A 46 7.94 11.13 -6.32
CA TYR A 46 7.80 10.06 -5.33
C TYR A 46 6.41 9.44 -5.47
N PHE A 47 6.35 8.12 -5.63
CA PHE A 47 5.11 7.39 -5.83
C PHE A 47 4.90 6.41 -4.70
N CYS A 48 3.71 6.45 -4.09
CA CYS A 48 3.37 5.61 -2.95
C CYS A 48 1.98 5.01 -3.12
N VAL A 49 1.92 3.67 -3.11
CA VAL A 49 0.67 2.91 -3.03
C VAL A 49 0.64 2.27 -1.65
N THR A 50 -0.43 2.50 -0.91
CA THR A 50 -0.54 2.03 0.47
C THR A 50 -1.79 1.18 0.67
N LEU A 51 -1.63 0.09 1.41
CA LEU A 51 -2.73 -0.72 1.91
C LEU A 51 -2.67 -0.68 3.44
N PRO A 52 -3.49 0.16 4.08
CA PRO A 52 -3.52 0.23 5.54
C PRO A 52 -4.37 -0.90 6.12
N GLY A 53 -4.13 -1.20 7.39
CA GLY A 53 -5.04 -2.09 8.11
C GLY A 53 -5.07 -3.54 7.62
N VAL A 54 -3.93 -4.06 7.20
CA VAL A 54 -3.86 -5.45 6.72
C VAL A 54 -4.21 -6.43 7.83
N VAL A 55 -3.69 -6.18 9.03
CA VAL A 55 -3.97 -6.98 10.23
C VAL A 55 -3.95 -6.04 11.43
N GLU A 56 -4.94 -6.16 12.31
CA GLU A 56 -4.93 -5.51 13.62
C GLU A 56 -4.51 -6.55 14.66
N CYS A 57 -3.45 -6.25 15.39
CA CYS A 57 -2.94 -7.14 16.42
C CYS A 57 -3.67 -6.93 17.75
N GLU A 58 -3.97 -8.02 18.42
CA GLU A 58 -4.69 -8.01 19.70
C GLU A 58 -3.73 -8.33 20.85
N GLY A 59 -2.74 -7.48 21.05
CA GLY A 59 -1.84 -7.61 22.18
C GLY A 59 -0.40 -7.91 21.79
N PRO A 60 0.48 -7.96 22.82
CA PRO A 60 1.93 -8.03 22.60
C PRO A 60 2.41 -9.29 21.87
N GLU A 61 1.76 -10.41 22.06
CA GLU A 61 2.17 -11.65 21.40
C GLU A 61 1.92 -11.59 19.90
N GLU A 62 0.75 -11.08 19.49
CA GLU A 62 0.45 -10.91 18.08
C GLU A 62 1.34 -9.86 17.45
N GLU A 63 1.62 -8.77 18.18
CA GLU A 63 2.52 -7.73 17.70
C GLU A 63 3.92 -8.29 17.45
N ALA A 64 4.42 -9.14 18.36
CA ALA A 64 5.73 -9.74 18.20
C ALA A 64 5.78 -10.64 16.96
N ARG A 65 4.73 -11.45 16.72
CA ARG A 65 4.63 -12.27 15.53
C ARG A 65 4.54 -11.41 14.26
N ALA A 66 3.76 -10.34 14.33
CA ALA A 66 3.59 -9.43 13.19
C ALA A 66 4.92 -8.76 12.83
N LEU A 67 5.74 -8.39 13.81
CA LEU A 67 7.07 -7.82 13.55
C LEU A 67 7.99 -8.83 12.84
N GLN A 68 7.96 -10.08 13.26
CA GLN A 68 8.73 -11.14 12.61
C GLN A 68 8.26 -11.36 11.17
N VAL A 69 6.94 -11.38 10.96
CA VAL A 69 6.36 -11.54 9.63
C VAL A 69 6.70 -10.35 8.74
N ALA A 70 6.57 -9.13 9.27
CA ALA A 70 6.91 -7.93 8.51
C ALA A 70 8.38 -7.95 8.09
N ASN A 71 9.27 -8.34 8.99
CA ASN A 71 10.68 -8.46 8.66
C ASN A 71 10.92 -9.49 7.54
N ALA A 72 10.25 -10.64 7.60
CA ALA A 72 10.37 -11.66 6.57
C ALA A 72 9.88 -11.15 5.20
N VAL A 73 8.73 -10.49 5.18
CA VAL A 73 8.16 -9.94 3.95
C VAL A 73 9.10 -8.90 3.35
N ASN A 74 9.60 -7.97 4.17
CA ASN A 74 10.55 -6.95 3.72
C ASN A 74 11.84 -7.55 3.16
N ARG A 75 12.29 -8.65 3.75
CA ARG A 75 13.53 -9.32 3.33
C ARG A 75 13.34 -10.09 2.02
N LEU A 76 12.18 -10.71 1.84
CA LEU A 76 11.95 -11.64 0.74
C LEU A 76 11.33 -11.02 -0.49
N MET A 77 10.57 -9.92 -0.34
CA MET A 77 9.88 -9.28 -1.44
C MET A 77 10.58 -7.98 -1.85
N LYS A 78 10.55 -7.71 -3.15
CA LYS A 78 11.15 -6.48 -3.70
C LYS A 78 10.17 -5.32 -3.63
N SER A 79 10.70 -4.14 -3.34
CA SER A 79 9.96 -2.87 -3.40
C SER A 79 8.83 -2.74 -2.38
N VAL A 80 8.74 -3.62 -1.43
CA VAL A 80 7.70 -3.62 -0.40
C VAL A 80 8.22 -3.02 0.89
N LYS A 81 7.34 -2.26 1.53
CA LYS A 81 7.56 -1.78 2.89
C LYS A 81 6.39 -2.29 3.72
N CYS A 82 6.70 -3.14 4.69
CA CYS A 82 5.69 -3.70 5.59
C CYS A 82 6.06 -3.29 7.01
N VAL A 83 5.16 -2.56 7.68
CA VAL A 83 5.44 -1.98 8.99
C VAL A 83 4.28 -2.22 9.94
N LEU A 84 4.60 -2.25 11.23
CA LEU A 84 3.63 -2.29 12.30
C LEU A 84 3.55 -0.90 12.92
N VAL A 85 2.37 -0.29 12.87
CA VAL A 85 2.13 1.05 13.40
C VAL A 85 0.97 0.95 14.38
N ASP A 86 1.25 1.20 15.67
CA ASP A 86 0.24 1.15 16.73
C ASP A 86 -0.61 -0.14 16.69
N GLY A 87 0.07 -1.27 16.55
CA GLY A 87 -0.59 -2.58 16.55
C GLY A 87 -1.25 -2.97 15.22
N VAL A 88 -1.05 -2.19 14.17
CA VAL A 88 -1.68 -2.45 12.87
C VAL A 88 -0.61 -2.62 11.79
N VAL A 89 -0.74 -3.66 10.98
CA VAL A 89 0.19 -3.90 9.87
C VAL A 89 -0.24 -3.08 8.65
N TRP A 90 0.71 -2.32 8.11
CA TRP A 90 0.54 -1.52 6.90
C TRP A 90 1.51 -2.00 5.84
N ILE A 91 1.07 -1.99 4.61
CA ILE A 91 1.91 -2.33 3.47
C ILE A 91 1.93 -1.15 2.51
N SER A 92 3.10 -0.83 1.97
CA SER A 92 3.20 0.13 0.90
C SER A 92 4.26 -0.32 -0.11
N VAL A 93 4.13 0.22 -1.31
CA VAL A 93 5.18 0.19 -2.31
C VAL A 93 5.52 1.64 -2.59
N GLU A 94 6.76 2.01 -2.35
CA GLU A 94 7.24 3.38 -2.46
C GLU A 94 8.43 3.39 -3.40
N GLN A 95 8.41 4.29 -4.38
CA GLN A 95 9.52 4.38 -5.32
C GLN A 95 9.65 5.78 -5.89
N PHE A 96 10.84 6.07 -6.36
CA PHE A 96 11.09 7.29 -7.10
C PHE A 96 10.82 7.06 -8.58
N LEU A 97 10.32 8.09 -9.22
CA LEU A 97 9.98 8.07 -10.65
C LEU A 97 10.93 9.01 -11.40
N GLU A 98 11.17 8.69 -12.65
CA GLU A 98 11.92 9.59 -13.53
C GLU A 98 11.19 10.91 -13.74
N ARG A 99 9.87 10.84 -13.91
CA ARG A 99 8.98 11.99 -14.09
C ARG A 99 7.70 11.75 -13.30
N PRO A 100 6.97 12.81 -12.94
CA PRO A 100 5.72 12.62 -12.21
C PRO A 100 4.74 11.67 -12.88
N GLU A 101 4.61 11.71 -14.20
CA GLU A 101 3.68 10.86 -14.94
C GLU A 101 4.16 9.43 -15.14
N SER A 102 5.40 9.11 -14.79
CA SER A 102 5.96 7.76 -14.96
C SER A 102 5.28 6.70 -14.11
N TYR A 103 4.48 7.11 -13.11
CA TYR A 103 3.72 6.15 -12.30
C TYR A 103 2.82 5.26 -13.17
N ARG A 104 2.38 5.76 -14.31
CA ARG A 104 1.48 5.01 -15.21
C ARG A 104 2.11 3.72 -15.69
N ALA A 105 3.42 3.71 -15.87
CA ALA A 105 4.13 2.52 -16.35
C ALA A 105 4.33 1.47 -15.26
N VAL A 106 4.30 1.86 -13.98
CA VAL A 106 4.59 0.95 -12.87
C VAL A 106 3.36 0.65 -12.01
N PHE A 107 2.27 1.36 -12.22
CA PHE A 107 1.08 1.27 -11.37
C PHE A 107 0.57 -0.17 -11.19
N ALA A 108 0.31 -0.86 -12.29
CA ALA A 108 -0.26 -2.21 -12.22
C ALA A 108 0.64 -3.17 -11.46
N ARG A 109 1.94 -3.08 -11.69
CA ARG A 109 2.90 -3.93 -10.99
C ARG A 109 2.98 -3.60 -9.50
N CYS A 110 2.92 -2.30 -9.15
CA CYS A 110 2.91 -1.89 -7.75
C CYS A 110 1.68 -2.40 -7.01
N VAL A 111 0.52 -2.32 -7.63
CA VAL A 111 -0.73 -2.82 -7.05
C VAL A 111 -0.66 -4.34 -6.85
N ASP A 112 -0.14 -5.07 -7.83
CA ASP A 112 0.02 -6.52 -7.72
C ASP A 112 0.97 -6.89 -6.58
N VAL A 113 2.05 -6.16 -6.42
CA VAL A 113 3.02 -6.39 -5.33
C VAL A 113 2.37 -6.15 -3.97
N VAL A 114 1.58 -5.10 -3.82
CA VAL A 114 0.85 -4.83 -2.57
C VAL A 114 -0.08 -6.01 -2.24
N GLY A 115 -0.82 -6.52 -3.22
CA GLY A 115 -1.71 -7.66 -3.03
C GLY A 115 -0.95 -8.93 -2.64
N ALA A 116 0.17 -9.20 -3.31
CA ALA A 116 0.99 -10.35 -3.00
C ALA A 116 1.59 -10.24 -1.58
N ALA A 117 2.01 -9.05 -1.17
CA ALA A 117 2.54 -8.82 0.16
C ALA A 117 1.47 -9.04 1.23
N ALA A 118 0.25 -8.56 0.99
CA ALA A 118 -0.85 -8.77 1.93
C ALA A 118 -1.15 -10.26 2.11
N TRP A 119 -1.13 -11.02 1.02
CA TRP A 119 -1.31 -12.46 1.07
C TRP A 119 -0.20 -13.12 1.90
N GLN A 120 1.05 -12.74 1.66
CA GLN A 120 2.20 -13.26 2.40
C GLN A 120 2.08 -12.98 3.89
N VAL A 121 1.70 -11.76 4.26
CA VAL A 121 1.53 -11.41 5.68
C VAL A 121 0.51 -12.32 6.33
N ARG A 122 -0.65 -12.47 5.72
CA ARG A 122 -1.73 -13.29 6.30
C ARG A 122 -1.37 -14.76 6.38
N GLU A 123 -0.76 -15.33 5.33
CA GLU A 123 -0.35 -16.72 5.34
C GLU A 123 0.70 -17.00 6.40
N ARG A 124 1.68 -16.12 6.55
CA ARG A 124 2.74 -16.29 7.53
C ARG A 124 2.24 -16.14 8.96
N LEU A 125 1.31 -15.21 9.20
CA LEU A 125 0.70 -15.06 10.51
C LEU A 125 -0.15 -16.28 10.86
N ARG A 126 -0.93 -16.78 9.90
CA ARG A 126 -1.73 -17.98 10.11
C ARG A 126 -0.87 -19.19 10.45
N ALA A 127 0.20 -19.40 9.70
CA ALA A 127 1.12 -20.52 9.92
C ALA A 127 1.85 -20.40 11.26
N SER A 128 2.23 -19.20 11.67
CA SER A 128 2.98 -19.00 12.92
C SER A 128 2.10 -19.08 14.16
N GLY A 129 0.77 -18.97 13.99
CA GLY A 129 -0.18 -19.06 15.10
C GLY A 129 -0.61 -20.48 15.42
N ASP A 130 -0.24 -21.47 14.61
CA ASP A 130 -0.62 -22.88 14.78
C ASP A 130 0.28 -23.61 15.76
#